data_95daad75149a9740bca9b421cec46ea6
#
_entry.id   95daad75149a9740bca9b421cec46ea6
#
_cell.length_a   1.000
_cell.length_b   1.000
_cell.length_c   1.000
_cell.angle_alpha   90.00
_cell.angle_beta   90.00
_cell.angle_gamma   90.00
#
_symmetry.space_group_name_H-M   'P 1'
#
loop_
_entity.id
_entity.type
_entity.pdbx_description
1 polymer ?
#
loop_
_entity_poly.entity_id
_entity_poly.type
_entity_poly.pdbx_seq_one_letter_code
_entity_poly.pdbx_strand_id
1 'polypeptide(L)'
;MPPPIQGYGFGESVDLRSFLYDRLVATRIRYMGNKHDVAPVVAELVRRRRGDRPFLDVFCGLCSVGGAVARTGRRVVGNDVQSFASLVARCLIATVELPPSPEEFKRALRCSHLYNERRLLERFGGDVAREACILADADGDAYRRAYASWRHAANDESVAAEIDEITRGGNRRPYRLATLTFAWGYFGLRQAIAIDSMRFAIDRARETGRLTPAGADWALVALLQAASCASASPGHFAQYLRPTSDEGFVRILRQRRRDIWAQFLHEAGELEPYGDPEWRRGNSVMRSDALKIWDDLDGFSSQDWIVYADPPYSKDHYSRYYHVLETLTRYDYPAAAGMGRYRPDRFATPFSLKTCVEAAMNELCCAIAERGYTFILSYPSNGLLNADCGVDPGELLREHFGRVDLRMRRPTSHSTLGARHGSARNSVDELLWVAC
;
A
#
# COMPACT_ATOMS: atom_id res chain seq x y z
N MET A 1 -20.45 19.53 -5.32
CA MET A 1 -19.35 20.47 -5.07
C MET A 1 -18.81 20.18 -3.68
N PRO A 2 -17.50 19.95 -3.48
CA PRO A 2 -16.96 19.85 -2.13
C PRO A 2 -17.09 21.23 -1.43
N PRO A 3 -17.29 21.26 -0.10
CA PRO A 3 -17.40 22.51 0.66
C PRO A 3 -16.06 23.26 0.63
N PRO A 4 -16.08 24.61 0.74
CA PRO A 4 -14.88 25.43 0.73
C PRO A 4 -13.99 25.10 1.93
N ILE A 5 -12.68 25.03 1.68
CA ILE A 5 -11.66 24.85 2.71
C ILE A 5 -11.58 26.16 3.52
N GLN A 6 -11.95 26.13 4.80
CA GLN A 6 -11.68 27.25 5.69
C GLN A 6 -10.19 27.21 6.07
N GLY A 7 -9.37 28.02 5.37
CA GLY A 7 -7.96 28.22 5.70
C GLY A 7 -7.81 29.31 6.75
N TYR A 8 -7.25 28.97 7.90
CA TYR A 8 -6.78 29.98 8.85
C TYR A 8 -5.44 30.55 8.36
N GLY A 9 -5.42 31.85 8.02
CA GLY A 9 -4.19 32.62 7.80
C GLY A 9 -3.59 32.67 6.40
N PHE A 10 -4.35 32.38 5.34
CA PHE A 10 -3.96 32.72 3.97
C PHE A 10 -4.57 34.08 3.61
N GLY A 11 -3.74 35.10 3.51
CA GLY A 11 -4.16 36.46 3.08
C GLY A 11 -4.60 36.57 1.61
N GLU A 12 -4.57 35.45 0.85
CA GLU A 12 -5.06 35.33 -0.52
C GLU A 12 -5.69 33.95 -0.70
N SER A 13 -6.83 33.89 -1.39
CA SER A 13 -7.49 32.65 -1.74
C SER A 13 -6.59 31.83 -2.66
N VAL A 14 -6.10 30.70 -2.18
CA VAL A 14 -5.33 29.74 -3.01
C VAL A 14 -6.29 29.14 -4.03
N ASP A 15 -6.05 29.34 -5.31
CA ASP A 15 -6.76 28.61 -6.37
C ASP A 15 -6.27 27.16 -6.39
N LEU A 16 -6.88 26.37 -5.53
CA LEU A 16 -6.62 24.91 -5.46
C LEU A 16 -7.13 24.17 -6.71
N ARG A 17 -7.86 24.86 -7.62
CA ARG A 17 -8.45 24.22 -8.80
C ARG A 17 -7.37 23.77 -9.78
N SER A 18 -6.25 24.48 -9.89
CA SER A 18 -5.13 24.09 -10.74
C SER A 18 -4.42 22.80 -10.23
N PHE A 19 -4.53 22.50 -8.94
CA PHE A 19 -3.97 21.30 -8.32
C PHE A 19 -4.94 20.10 -8.30
N LEU A 20 -6.25 20.35 -8.50
CA LEU A 20 -7.30 19.32 -8.35
C LEU A 20 -7.61 18.54 -9.63
N TYR A 21 -7.18 18.98 -10.81
CA TYR A 21 -7.67 18.46 -12.10
C TYR A 21 -6.76 17.45 -12.81
N ASP A 22 -5.49 17.29 -12.42
CA ASP A 22 -4.67 16.22 -12.97
C ASP A 22 -4.73 14.98 -12.06
N ARG A 23 -4.89 13.82 -12.67
CA ARG A 23 -5.03 12.52 -12.01
C ARG A 23 -3.91 12.28 -10.98
N LEU A 24 -4.17 12.59 -9.71
CA LEU A 24 -3.31 12.18 -8.58
C LEU A 24 -3.40 10.67 -8.29
N VAL A 25 -4.14 9.90 -9.08
CA VAL A 25 -4.35 8.47 -8.87
C VAL A 25 -3.37 7.69 -9.74
N ALA A 26 -2.10 7.67 -9.33
CA ALA A 26 -1.10 6.85 -10.00
C ALA A 26 -1.23 5.35 -9.67
N THR A 27 -2.05 4.96 -8.68
CA THR A 27 -2.30 3.56 -8.34
C THR A 27 -3.76 3.30 -8.00
N ARG A 28 -4.27 2.10 -8.36
CA ARG A 28 -5.60 1.62 -8.00
C ARG A 28 -5.61 0.69 -6.78
N ILE A 29 -4.49 0.57 -6.10
CA ILE A 29 -4.44 -0.13 -4.81
C ILE A 29 -5.29 0.66 -3.81
N ARG A 30 -6.30 -0.01 -3.25
CA ARG A 30 -7.11 0.59 -2.18
C ARG A 30 -6.27 0.72 -0.93
N TYR A 31 -5.79 1.93 -0.64
CA TYR A 31 -4.96 2.23 0.50
C TYR A 31 -5.74 3.10 1.50
N MET A 32 -5.77 2.68 2.77
CA MET A 32 -6.43 3.43 3.84
C MET A 32 -5.55 4.63 4.22
N GLY A 33 -6.21 5.74 4.56
CA GLY A 33 -5.48 6.96 4.91
C GLY A 33 -4.84 7.67 3.71
N ASN A 34 -5.31 7.41 2.48
CA ASN A 34 -4.83 8.13 1.32
C ASN A 34 -5.05 9.65 1.47
N LYS A 35 -3.99 10.43 1.32
CA LYS A 35 -3.97 11.88 1.57
C LYS A 35 -4.21 12.73 0.31
N HIS A 36 -5.00 12.25 -0.66
CA HIS A 36 -5.30 13.01 -1.87
C HIS A 36 -5.82 14.44 -1.59
N ASP A 37 -6.58 14.60 -0.53
CA ASP A 37 -7.16 15.89 -0.14
C ASP A 37 -6.16 16.80 0.59
N VAL A 38 -5.16 16.24 1.24
CA VAL A 38 -4.12 16.94 2.00
C VAL A 38 -2.91 17.25 1.11
N ALA A 39 -2.61 16.38 0.18
CA ALA A 39 -1.42 16.45 -0.67
C ALA A 39 -1.26 17.79 -1.42
N PRO A 40 -2.31 18.41 -2.01
CA PRO A 40 -2.19 19.73 -2.63
C PRO A 40 -1.81 20.84 -1.63
N VAL A 41 -2.32 20.76 -0.41
CA VAL A 41 -2.01 21.76 0.64
C VAL A 41 -0.56 21.61 1.08
N VAL A 42 -0.07 20.37 1.28
CA VAL A 42 1.34 20.13 1.60
C VAL A 42 2.25 20.60 0.47
N ALA A 43 1.93 20.30 -0.79
CA ALA A 43 2.71 20.76 -1.93
C ALA A 43 2.80 22.29 -1.98
N GLU A 44 1.71 23.01 -1.70
CA GLU A 44 1.70 24.47 -1.65
C GLU A 44 2.51 25.01 -0.47
N LEU A 45 2.44 24.39 0.71
CA LEU A 45 3.27 24.76 1.87
C LEU A 45 4.77 24.57 1.54
N VAL A 46 5.12 23.50 0.87
CA VAL A 46 6.47 23.21 0.40
C VAL A 46 6.93 24.24 -0.64
N ARG A 47 6.09 24.56 -1.64
CA ARG A 47 6.38 25.56 -2.68
C ARG A 47 6.69 26.94 -2.11
N ARG A 48 5.98 27.37 -1.06
CA ARG A 48 6.18 28.69 -0.40
C ARG A 48 7.45 28.79 0.42
N ARG A 49 8.12 27.67 0.73
CA ARG A 49 9.38 27.72 1.49
C ARG A 49 10.52 28.18 0.60
N ARG A 50 11.35 29.08 1.11
CA ARG A 50 12.52 29.62 0.39
C ARG A 50 13.61 28.56 0.26
N GLY A 51 14.41 28.69 -0.79
CA GLY A 51 15.55 27.79 -1.08
C GLY A 51 15.12 26.45 -1.68
N ASP A 52 16.08 25.69 -2.11
CA ASP A 52 15.92 24.35 -2.73
C ASP A 52 16.06 23.26 -1.66
N ARG A 53 15.16 23.29 -0.67
CA ARG A 53 15.14 22.33 0.42
C ARG A 53 14.49 21.03 -0.04
N PRO A 54 15.15 19.88 0.13
CA PRO A 54 14.55 18.60 -0.21
C PRO A 54 13.37 18.28 0.73
N PHE A 55 12.48 17.45 0.24
CA PHE A 55 11.29 16.99 0.95
C PHE A 55 11.43 15.54 1.36
N LEU A 56 11.20 15.23 2.63
CA LEU A 56 11.17 13.88 3.19
C LEU A 56 9.74 13.53 3.59
N ASP A 57 9.21 12.45 3.01
CA ASP A 57 7.93 11.83 3.40
C ASP A 57 8.23 10.59 4.24
N VAL A 58 8.08 10.72 5.57
CA VAL A 58 8.50 9.69 6.55
C VAL A 58 7.61 8.45 6.51
N PHE A 59 6.34 8.60 6.12
CA PHE A 59 5.34 7.53 6.01
C PHE A 59 4.68 7.58 4.62
N CYS A 60 5.47 7.44 3.57
CA CYS A 60 5.02 7.78 2.22
C CYS A 60 3.88 6.91 1.67
N GLY A 61 3.67 5.70 2.20
CA GLY A 61 2.65 4.77 1.71
C GLY A 61 2.70 4.60 0.20
N LEU A 62 1.63 4.96 -0.50
CA LEU A 62 1.57 4.96 -1.97
C LEU A 62 2.01 6.30 -2.59
N CYS A 63 2.73 7.13 -1.84
CA CYS A 63 3.40 8.34 -2.30
C CYS A 63 2.50 9.44 -2.88
N SER A 64 1.27 9.57 -2.39
CA SER A 64 0.34 10.61 -2.85
C SER A 64 0.87 12.03 -2.58
N VAL A 65 1.48 12.26 -1.41
CA VAL A 65 2.04 13.55 -1.02
C VAL A 65 3.33 13.82 -1.78
N GLY A 66 4.25 12.84 -1.84
CA GLY A 66 5.48 12.94 -2.63
C GLY A 66 5.20 13.24 -4.11
N GLY A 67 4.18 12.60 -4.70
CA GLY A 67 3.73 12.87 -6.06
C GLY A 67 3.17 14.28 -6.28
N ALA A 68 2.44 14.83 -5.29
CA ALA A 68 1.97 16.21 -5.36
C ALA A 68 3.15 17.21 -5.25
N VAL A 69 4.15 16.91 -4.44
CA VAL A 69 5.38 17.73 -4.30
C VAL A 69 6.21 17.72 -5.58
N ALA A 70 6.10 16.70 -6.45
CA ALA A 70 6.74 16.66 -7.76
C ALA A 70 6.54 17.96 -8.56
N ARG A 71 5.35 18.56 -8.46
CA ARG A 71 5.00 19.82 -9.15
C ARG A 71 5.78 21.03 -8.67
N THR A 72 6.44 20.93 -7.53
CA THR A 72 7.30 22.00 -7.00
C THR A 72 8.73 21.93 -7.53
N GLY A 73 9.08 20.87 -8.26
CA GLY A 73 10.44 20.59 -8.74
C GLY A 73 11.42 20.16 -7.64
N ARG A 74 10.97 20.09 -6.38
CA ARG A 74 11.86 19.75 -5.26
C ARG A 74 12.20 18.27 -5.27
N ARG A 75 13.41 17.96 -4.85
CA ARG A 75 13.84 16.60 -4.57
C ARG A 75 12.96 15.97 -3.49
N VAL A 76 12.55 14.72 -3.69
CA VAL A 76 11.72 13.95 -2.76
C VAL A 76 12.45 12.69 -2.32
N VAL A 77 12.48 12.46 -1.02
CA VAL A 77 12.83 11.16 -0.43
C VAL A 77 11.58 10.61 0.26
N GLY A 78 11.12 9.44 -0.18
CA GLY A 78 10.05 8.71 0.47
C GLY A 78 10.59 7.64 1.41
N ASN A 79 9.88 7.34 2.49
CA ASN A 79 10.18 6.21 3.35
C ASN A 79 8.91 5.44 3.71
N ASP A 80 8.96 4.13 3.67
CA ASP A 80 7.94 3.25 4.26
C ASP A 80 8.58 1.94 4.70
N VAL A 81 8.10 1.37 5.80
CA VAL A 81 8.62 0.11 6.33
C VAL A 81 8.16 -1.11 5.54
N GLN A 82 7.05 -1.01 4.80
CA GLN A 82 6.48 -2.11 4.01
C GLN A 82 7.13 -2.21 2.63
N SER A 83 7.52 -3.42 2.24
CA SER A 83 8.20 -3.67 0.96
C SER A 83 7.34 -3.30 -0.23
N PHE A 84 6.03 -3.61 -0.19
CA PHE A 84 5.12 -3.26 -1.30
C PHE A 84 4.93 -1.76 -1.46
N ALA A 85 4.83 -1.02 -0.35
CA ALA A 85 4.66 0.44 -0.36
C ALA A 85 5.94 1.12 -0.90
N SER A 86 7.11 0.75 -0.37
CA SER A 86 8.40 1.23 -0.87
C SER A 86 8.64 0.90 -2.35
N LEU A 87 8.19 -0.28 -2.82
CA LEU A 87 8.27 -0.64 -4.24
C LEU A 87 7.40 0.29 -5.09
N VAL A 88 6.14 0.49 -4.71
CA VAL A 88 5.20 1.38 -5.43
C VAL A 88 5.73 2.81 -5.44
N ALA A 89 6.14 3.33 -4.29
CA ALA A 89 6.71 4.67 -4.18
C ALA A 89 7.95 4.83 -5.07
N ARG A 90 8.88 3.87 -5.05
CA ARG A 90 10.10 3.89 -5.89
C ARG A 90 9.76 3.96 -7.38
N CYS A 91 8.83 3.14 -7.84
CA CYS A 91 8.37 3.18 -9.22
C CYS A 91 7.81 4.56 -9.58
N LEU A 92 6.98 5.14 -8.72
CA LEU A 92 6.27 6.37 -9.01
C LEU A 92 7.14 7.63 -8.97
N ILE A 93 8.10 7.73 -8.02
CA ILE A 93 8.85 8.98 -7.80
C ILE A 93 10.35 8.89 -8.06
N ALA A 94 10.95 7.70 -8.16
CA ALA A 94 12.40 7.54 -8.23
C ALA A 94 12.89 6.69 -9.42
N THR A 95 11.99 6.00 -10.13
CA THR A 95 12.35 5.21 -11.30
C THR A 95 12.33 6.09 -12.56
N VAL A 96 13.49 6.26 -13.20
CA VAL A 96 13.60 7.07 -14.42
C VAL A 96 12.96 6.39 -15.62
N GLU A 97 13.14 5.06 -15.72
CA GLU A 97 12.58 4.23 -16.79
C GLU A 97 11.05 4.20 -16.69
N LEU A 98 10.38 4.44 -17.82
CA LEU A 98 8.93 4.37 -17.90
C LEU A 98 8.45 2.91 -17.81
N PRO A 99 7.21 2.68 -17.36
CA PRO A 99 6.64 1.34 -17.38
C PRO A 99 6.58 0.80 -18.82
N PRO A 100 6.98 -0.47 -19.04
CA PRO A 100 6.74 -1.11 -20.34
C PRO A 100 5.26 -1.13 -20.69
N SER A 101 4.96 -1.02 -21.98
CA SER A 101 3.58 -1.11 -22.47
C SER A 101 2.95 -2.48 -22.21
N PRO A 102 1.62 -2.61 -22.18
CA PRO A 102 0.94 -3.90 -22.04
C PRO A 102 1.40 -4.97 -23.04
N GLU A 103 1.72 -4.57 -24.28
CA GLU A 103 2.19 -5.49 -25.31
C GLU A 103 3.64 -5.95 -25.08
N GLU A 104 4.49 -5.09 -24.52
CA GLU A 104 5.85 -5.47 -24.10
C GLU A 104 5.81 -6.44 -22.93
N PHE A 105 4.98 -6.18 -21.92
CA PHE A 105 4.75 -7.13 -20.83
C PHE A 105 4.22 -8.45 -21.32
N LYS A 106 3.22 -8.45 -22.21
CA LYS A 106 2.67 -9.67 -22.80
C LYS A 106 3.76 -10.49 -23.49
N ARG A 107 4.63 -9.85 -24.27
CA ARG A 107 5.75 -10.47 -24.97
C ARG A 107 6.77 -11.06 -23.99
N ALA A 108 7.13 -10.32 -22.94
CA ALA A 108 8.14 -10.72 -21.97
C ALA A 108 7.68 -11.86 -21.06
N LEU A 109 6.39 -11.88 -20.67
CA LEU A 109 5.89 -12.70 -19.56
C LEU A 109 5.09 -13.94 -20.01
N ARG A 110 4.40 -13.90 -21.17
CA ARG A 110 3.38 -14.90 -21.54
C ARG A 110 3.88 -16.36 -21.49
N CYS A 111 5.04 -16.63 -22.07
CA CYS A 111 5.56 -18.00 -22.11
C CYS A 111 5.85 -18.56 -20.71
N SER A 112 6.49 -17.77 -19.85
CA SER A 112 6.82 -18.17 -18.48
C SER A 112 5.55 -18.29 -17.61
N HIS A 113 4.58 -17.40 -17.81
CA HIS A 113 3.28 -17.48 -17.17
C HIS A 113 2.58 -18.81 -17.50
N LEU A 114 2.41 -19.14 -18.77
CA LEU A 114 1.79 -20.39 -19.21
C LEU A 114 2.54 -21.62 -18.74
N TYR A 115 3.88 -21.57 -18.67
CA TYR A 115 4.69 -22.67 -18.14
C TYR A 115 4.33 -22.97 -16.68
N ASN A 116 4.33 -21.97 -15.80
CA ASN A 116 4.01 -22.17 -14.39
C ASN A 116 2.54 -22.55 -14.18
N GLU A 117 1.62 -21.90 -14.90
CA GLU A 117 0.18 -22.19 -14.87
C GLU A 117 -0.09 -23.65 -15.21
N ARG A 118 0.50 -24.18 -16.31
CA ARG A 118 0.37 -25.58 -16.72
C ARG A 118 0.83 -26.53 -15.61
N ARG A 119 1.98 -26.28 -14.99
CA ARG A 119 2.51 -27.09 -13.90
C ARG A 119 1.59 -27.13 -12.68
N LEU A 120 0.93 -26.01 -12.37
CA LEU A 120 -0.05 -25.96 -11.29
C LEU A 120 -1.36 -26.66 -11.66
N LEU A 121 -1.80 -26.57 -12.92
CA LEU A 121 -2.99 -27.28 -13.41
C LEU A 121 -2.80 -28.80 -13.44
N GLU A 122 -1.59 -29.33 -13.56
CA GLU A 122 -1.29 -30.77 -13.40
C GLU A 122 -1.72 -31.26 -11.99
N ARG A 123 -1.61 -30.41 -10.96
CA ARG A 123 -1.98 -30.75 -9.58
C ARG A 123 -3.41 -30.32 -9.23
N PHE A 124 -3.82 -29.13 -9.61
CA PHE A 124 -5.06 -28.48 -9.16
C PHE A 124 -6.15 -28.40 -10.25
N GLY A 125 -5.93 -28.97 -11.42
CA GLY A 125 -6.83 -28.81 -12.58
C GLY A 125 -8.26 -29.31 -12.33
N GLY A 126 -8.41 -30.40 -11.58
CA GLY A 126 -9.73 -30.91 -11.18
C GLY A 126 -10.48 -29.92 -10.28
N ASP A 127 -9.80 -29.31 -9.31
CA ASP A 127 -10.39 -28.31 -8.43
C ASP A 127 -10.71 -27.00 -9.16
N VAL A 128 -9.87 -26.60 -10.14
CA VAL A 128 -10.12 -25.45 -11.01
C VAL A 128 -11.37 -25.67 -11.88
N ALA A 129 -11.51 -26.86 -12.47
CA ALA A 129 -12.71 -27.21 -13.23
C ALA A 129 -13.97 -27.22 -12.36
N ARG A 130 -13.88 -27.74 -11.15
CA ARG A 130 -14.95 -27.69 -10.16
C ARG A 130 -15.31 -26.25 -9.78
N GLU A 131 -14.32 -25.39 -9.51
CA GLU A 131 -14.56 -23.96 -9.25
C GLU A 131 -15.27 -23.31 -10.44
N ALA A 132 -14.84 -23.59 -11.66
CA ALA A 132 -15.44 -23.00 -12.86
C ALA A 132 -16.91 -23.38 -13.03
N CYS A 133 -17.29 -24.66 -12.80
CA CYS A 133 -18.70 -25.08 -12.81
C CYS A 133 -19.53 -24.38 -11.74
N ILE A 134 -19.06 -24.34 -10.48
CA ILE A 134 -19.72 -23.65 -9.36
C ILE A 134 -19.97 -22.17 -9.69
N LEU A 135 -19.00 -21.49 -10.29
CA LEU A 135 -19.12 -20.08 -10.65
C LEU A 135 -20.03 -19.83 -11.86
N ALA A 136 -20.09 -20.77 -12.80
CA ALA A 136 -20.97 -20.70 -13.96
C ALA A 136 -22.44 -20.86 -13.54
N ASP A 137 -22.71 -21.85 -12.70
CA ASP A 137 -24.05 -22.16 -12.20
C ASP A 137 -24.51 -21.19 -11.08
N ALA A 138 -23.60 -20.35 -10.58
CA ALA A 138 -23.80 -19.46 -9.44
C ALA A 138 -24.33 -20.22 -8.19
N ASP A 139 -23.89 -21.48 -8.00
CA ASP A 139 -24.30 -22.35 -6.89
C ASP A 139 -23.59 -21.95 -5.59
N GLY A 140 -24.29 -21.20 -4.74
CA GLY A 140 -23.79 -20.72 -3.46
C GLY A 140 -23.52 -21.84 -2.46
N ASP A 141 -24.33 -22.91 -2.47
CA ASP A 141 -24.14 -24.05 -1.57
C ASP A 141 -22.95 -24.90 -1.96
N ALA A 142 -22.79 -25.18 -3.25
CA ALA A 142 -21.59 -25.86 -3.74
C ALA A 142 -20.32 -25.03 -3.45
N TYR A 143 -20.40 -23.70 -3.59
CA TYR A 143 -19.29 -22.81 -3.24
C TYR A 143 -18.94 -22.88 -1.76
N ARG A 144 -19.94 -22.84 -0.86
CA ARG A 144 -19.75 -22.96 0.59
C ARG A 144 -19.11 -24.29 0.98
N ARG A 145 -19.55 -25.40 0.37
CA ARG A 145 -18.94 -26.74 0.58
C ARG A 145 -17.49 -26.79 0.10
N ALA A 146 -17.20 -26.28 -1.11
CA ALA A 146 -15.86 -26.24 -1.65
C ALA A 146 -14.93 -25.35 -0.81
N TYR A 147 -15.39 -24.17 -0.39
CA TYR A 147 -14.67 -23.27 0.53
C TYR A 147 -14.35 -23.98 1.87
N ALA A 148 -15.29 -24.68 2.46
CA ALA A 148 -15.11 -25.35 3.75
C ALA A 148 -14.15 -26.54 3.67
N SER A 149 -14.09 -27.21 2.52
CA SER A 149 -13.21 -28.38 2.29
C SER A 149 -11.81 -28.01 1.82
N TRP A 150 -11.57 -26.76 1.42
CA TRP A 150 -10.27 -26.36 0.87
C TRP A 150 -9.17 -26.33 1.94
N ARG A 151 -8.07 -26.99 1.61
CA ARG A 151 -6.88 -27.08 2.47
C ARG A 151 -5.88 -26.02 2.06
N HIS A 152 -5.44 -25.25 3.05
CA HIS A 152 -4.46 -24.17 2.86
C HIS A 152 -3.47 -24.12 4.03
N ALA A 153 -2.38 -23.39 3.88
CA ALA A 153 -1.27 -23.36 4.83
C ALA A 153 -1.64 -23.00 6.28
N ALA A 154 -2.77 -22.32 6.50
CA ALA A 154 -3.21 -21.94 7.85
C ALA A 154 -4.22 -22.93 8.47
N ASN A 155 -4.64 -24.01 7.78
CA ASN A 155 -5.61 -24.98 8.28
C ASN A 155 -5.25 -26.44 7.97
N ASP A 156 -4.13 -26.71 7.34
CA ASP A 156 -3.70 -28.06 6.96
C ASP A 156 -2.19 -28.22 7.17
N GLU A 157 -1.81 -29.18 8.01
CA GLU A 157 -0.43 -29.42 8.40
C GLU A 157 0.45 -29.89 7.23
N SER A 158 -0.12 -30.61 6.26
CA SER A 158 0.65 -31.07 5.09
C SER A 158 1.00 -29.91 4.16
N VAL A 159 0.07 -28.95 4.00
CA VAL A 159 0.32 -27.73 3.22
C VAL A 159 1.29 -26.80 3.96
N ALA A 160 1.17 -26.70 5.28
CA ALA A 160 2.13 -25.96 6.10
C ALA A 160 3.53 -26.56 6.03
N ALA A 161 3.67 -27.88 6.09
CA ALA A 161 4.94 -28.59 5.95
C ALA A 161 5.57 -28.37 4.55
N GLU A 162 4.77 -28.36 3.49
CA GLU A 162 5.24 -28.03 2.14
C GLU A 162 5.83 -26.61 2.08
N ILE A 163 5.16 -25.63 2.70
CA ILE A 163 5.66 -24.24 2.78
C ILE A 163 6.98 -24.18 3.57
N ASP A 164 7.05 -24.89 4.69
CA ASP A 164 8.24 -24.95 5.53
C ASP A 164 9.44 -25.59 4.79
N GLU A 165 9.22 -26.66 4.05
CA GLU A 165 10.23 -27.27 3.17
C GLU A 165 10.76 -26.27 2.14
N ILE A 166 9.88 -25.55 1.46
CA ILE A 166 10.27 -24.51 0.49
C ILE A 166 11.09 -23.41 1.16
N THR A 167 10.69 -22.99 2.35
CA THR A 167 11.36 -21.93 3.10
C THR A 167 12.76 -22.34 3.55
N ARG A 168 12.98 -23.62 3.87
CA ARG A 168 14.29 -24.18 4.21
C ARG A 168 15.22 -24.46 3.01
N GLY A 169 14.86 -24.00 1.83
CA GLY A 169 15.68 -24.14 0.63
C GLY A 169 15.18 -25.21 -0.34
N GLY A 170 13.99 -25.76 -0.13
CA GLY A 170 13.32 -26.67 -1.04
C GLY A 170 12.95 -26.03 -2.38
N ASN A 171 12.50 -26.87 -3.33
CA ASN A 171 12.18 -26.43 -4.67
C ASN A 171 10.95 -25.49 -4.69
N ARG A 172 11.16 -24.22 -5.03
CA ARG A 172 10.11 -23.22 -5.20
C ARG A 172 9.29 -23.39 -6.49
N ARG A 173 9.77 -24.18 -7.45
CA ARG A 173 9.10 -24.34 -8.75
C ARG A 173 8.23 -25.58 -8.78
N PRO A 174 6.99 -25.48 -9.31
CA PRO A 174 6.33 -24.25 -9.76
C PRO A 174 6.04 -23.28 -8.59
N TYR A 175 5.96 -21.98 -8.88
CA TYR A 175 5.53 -20.98 -7.90
C TYR A 175 4.08 -21.23 -7.52
N ARG A 176 3.79 -21.30 -6.20
CA ARG A 176 2.48 -21.73 -5.68
C ARG A 176 2.07 -21.09 -4.36
N LEU A 177 2.72 -20.00 -3.97
CA LEU A 177 2.48 -19.32 -2.67
C LEU A 177 1.04 -18.85 -2.53
N ALA A 178 0.52 -18.09 -3.51
CA ALA A 178 -0.85 -17.59 -3.47
C ALA A 178 -1.87 -18.73 -3.49
N THR A 179 -1.59 -19.78 -4.25
CA THR A 179 -2.40 -21.01 -4.34
C THR A 179 -2.48 -21.72 -2.99
N LEU A 180 -1.35 -21.96 -2.35
CA LEU A 180 -1.30 -22.67 -1.06
C LEU A 180 -1.80 -21.84 0.12
N THR A 181 -1.70 -20.50 0.02
CA THR A 181 -2.02 -19.64 1.16
C THR A 181 -3.36 -18.92 0.99
N PHE A 182 -3.63 -18.32 -0.16
CA PHE A 182 -4.71 -17.33 -0.33
C PHE A 182 -5.92 -17.80 -1.16
N ALA A 183 -5.82 -18.97 -1.83
CA ALA A 183 -6.92 -19.52 -2.61
C ALA A 183 -8.17 -19.78 -1.76
N TRP A 184 -9.36 -19.63 -2.35
CA TRP A 184 -10.67 -19.73 -1.73
C TRP A 184 -10.94 -18.73 -0.59
N GLY A 185 -9.94 -17.94 -0.23
CA GLY A 185 -10.08 -16.82 0.70
C GLY A 185 -10.12 -15.48 -0.04
N TYR A 186 -8.97 -14.84 -0.17
CA TYR A 186 -8.84 -13.58 -0.89
C TYR A 186 -9.07 -13.73 -2.39
N PHE A 187 -8.63 -14.84 -2.98
CA PHE A 187 -8.71 -15.15 -4.40
C PHE A 187 -9.46 -16.45 -4.66
N GLY A 188 -9.99 -16.62 -5.85
CA GLY A 188 -10.37 -17.93 -6.37
C GLY A 188 -9.13 -18.78 -6.62
N LEU A 189 -9.33 -20.10 -6.77
CA LEU A 189 -8.21 -21.00 -7.05
C LEU A 189 -7.53 -20.65 -8.37
N ARG A 190 -8.32 -20.46 -9.44
CA ARG A 190 -7.80 -20.04 -10.74
C ARG A 190 -7.06 -18.69 -10.67
N GLN A 191 -7.59 -17.74 -9.88
CA GLN A 191 -6.94 -16.45 -9.70
C GLN A 191 -5.61 -16.57 -8.94
N ALA A 192 -5.55 -17.39 -7.89
CA ALA A 192 -4.32 -17.63 -7.12
C ALA A 192 -3.24 -18.28 -7.99
N ILE A 193 -3.60 -19.29 -8.81
CA ILE A 193 -2.71 -19.92 -9.79
C ILE A 193 -2.18 -18.87 -10.79
N ALA A 194 -3.04 -17.99 -11.29
CA ALA A 194 -2.64 -16.94 -12.22
C ALA A 194 -1.70 -15.92 -11.58
N ILE A 195 -1.92 -15.53 -10.30
CA ILE A 195 -1.04 -14.67 -9.52
C ILE A 195 0.35 -15.30 -9.36
N ASP A 196 0.42 -16.56 -8.94
CA ASP A 196 1.68 -17.31 -8.81
C ASP A 196 2.43 -17.41 -10.14
N SER A 197 1.69 -17.68 -11.21
CA SER A 197 2.25 -17.81 -12.54
C SER A 197 2.76 -16.50 -13.10
N MET A 198 2.08 -15.39 -12.78
CA MET A 198 2.54 -14.04 -13.11
C MET A 198 3.81 -13.68 -12.33
N ARG A 199 3.82 -13.98 -11.02
CA ARG A 199 4.98 -13.71 -10.18
C ARG A 199 6.22 -14.49 -10.67
N PHE A 200 6.06 -15.77 -11.02
CA PHE A 200 7.10 -16.56 -11.65
C PHE A 200 7.59 -15.94 -12.95
N ALA A 201 6.66 -15.50 -13.80
CA ALA A 201 7.01 -14.90 -15.10
C ALA A 201 7.81 -13.61 -14.96
N ILE A 202 7.46 -12.77 -13.97
CA ILE A 202 8.18 -11.52 -13.66
C ILE A 202 9.61 -11.82 -13.21
N ASP A 203 9.80 -12.73 -12.24
CA ASP A 203 11.12 -13.12 -11.77
C ASP A 203 11.96 -13.72 -12.90
N ARG A 204 11.36 -14.59 -13.70
CA ARG A 204 12.04 -15.22 -14.83
C ARG A 204 12.42 -14.22 -15.92
N ALA A 205 11.57 -13.25 -16.21
CA ALA A 205 11.87 -12.19 -17.19
C ALA A 205 13.01 -11.29 -16.71
N ARG A 206 13.08 -10.97 -15.41
CA ARG A 206 14.21 -10.27 -14.79
C ARG A 206 15.50 -11.08 -14.85
N GLU A 207 15.47 -12.36 -14.45
CA GLU A 207 16.61 -13.28 -14.49
C GLU A 207 17.21 -13.43 -15.90
N THR A 208 16.36 -13.47 -16.92
CA THR A 208 16.76 -13.67 -18.32
C THR A 208 17.00 -12.38 -19.09
N GLY A 209 16.91 -11.21 -18.47
CA GLY A 209 17.09 -9.92 -19.12
C GLY A 209 15.98 -9.53 -20.11
N ARG A 210 14.83 -10.23 -20.10
CA ARG A 210 13.65 -9.86 -20.93
C ARG A 210 12.94 -8.61 -20.40
N LEU A 211 13.10 -8.34 -19.12
CA LEU A 211 12.75 -7.07 -18.47
C LEU A 211 13.98 -6.57 -17.75
N THR A 212 14.17 -5.25 -17.77
CA THR A 212 15.12 -4.57 -16.89
C THR A 212 14.69 -4.74 -15.43
N PRO A 213 15.55 -4.50 -14.45
CA PRO A 213 15.14 -4.46 -13.05
C PRO A 213 13.96 -3.51 -12.81
N ALA A 214 13.97 -2.31 -13.42
CA ALA A 214 12.89 -1.35 -13.34
C ALA A 214 11.59 -1.86 -14.01
N GLY A 215 11.70 -2.46 -15.21
CA GLY A 215 10.57 -3.08 -15.88
C GLY A 215 9.93 -4.21 -15.09
N ALA A 216 10.73 -5.01 -14.37
CA ALA A 216 10.23 -6.05 -13.46
C ALA A 216 9.53 -5.46 -12.22
N ASP A 217 10.06 -4.37 -11.66
CA ASP A 217 9.42 -3.63 -10.56
C ASP A 217 8.06 -3.07 -11.00
N TRP A 218 7.97 -2.47 -12.20
CA TRP A 218 6.71 -2.00 -12.79
C TRP A 218 5.70 -3.15 -13.01
N ALA A 219 6.18 -4.30 -13.51
CA ALA A 219 5.33 -5.49 -13.65
C ALA A 219 4.79 -5.97 -12.30
N LEU A 220 5.61 -5.93 -11.25
CA LEU A 220 5.17 -6.30 -9.91
C LEU A 220 4.12 -5.32 -9.37
N VAL A 221 4.28 -4.01 -9.58
CA VAL A 221 3.26 -3.01 -9.23
C VAL A 221 1.93 -3.30 -9.95
N ALA A 222 1.96 -3.57 -11.26
CA ALA A 222 0.75 -3.95 -12.02
C ALA A 222 0.08 -5.21 -11.47
N LEU A 223 0.88 -6.23 -11.08
CA LEU A 223 0.36 -7.45 -10.45
C LEU A 223 -0.30 -7.18 -9.10
N LEU A 224 0.29 -6.33 -8.25
CA LEU A 224 -0.29 -5.95 -6.96
C LEU A 224 -1.61 -5.19 -7.13
N GLN A 225 -1.72 -4.32 -8.15
CA GLN A 225 -2.98 -3.64 -8.48
C GLN A 225 -4.03 -4.64 -8.96
N ALA A 226 -3.68 -5.54 -9.88
CA ALA A 226 -4.58 -6.59 -10.38
C ALA A 226 -5.08 -7.50 -9.23
N ALA A 227 -4.19 -7.90 -8.33
CA ALA A 227 -4.54 -8.69 -7.14
C ALA A 227 -5.47 -7.89 -6.20
N SER A 228 -5.20 -6.60 -5.97
CA SER A 228 -6.07 -5.74 -5.16
C SER A 228 -7.47 -5.62 -5.76
N CYS A 229 -7.57 -5.44 -7.07
CA CYS A 229 -8.85 -5.34 -7.78
C CYS A 229 -9.64 -6.65 -7.77
N ALA A 230 -8.97 -7.81 -7.86
CA ALA A 230 -9.59 -9.13 -7.91
C ALA A 230 -9.90 -9.72 -6.52
N SER A 231 -9.35 -9.14 -5.46
CA SER A 231 -9.54 -9.65 -4.10
C SER A 231 -11.00 -9.58 -3.64
N ALA A 232 -11.50 -10.67 -3.07
CA ALA A 232 -12.77 -10.71 -2.36
C ALA A 232 -12.58 -10.22 -0.91
N SER A 233 -12.37 -8.92 -0.76
CA SER A 233 -12.12 -8.26 0.53
C SER A 233 -12.91 -6.95 0.63
N PRO A 234 -13.13 -6.42 1.85
CA PRO A 234 -13.91 -5.19 2.06
C PRO A 234 -13.15 -3.88 1.72
N GLY A 235 -12.04 -3.95 0.97
CA GLY A 235 -11.20 -2.80 0.60
C GLY A 235 -9.82 -2.81 1.26
N HIS A 236 -9.56 -3.77 2.13
CA HIS A 236 -8.27 -4.05 2.75
C HIS A 236 -8.13 -5.57 2.96
N PHE A 237 -6.92 -6.07 3.19
CA PHE A 237 -6.65 -7.51 3.32
C PHE A 237 -6.65 -8.02 4.78
N ALA A 238 -7.20 -7.27 5.75
CA ALA A 238 -7.28 -7.79 7.11
C ALA A 238 -8.13 -9.06 7.20
N GLN A 239 -9.22 -9.12 6.43
CA GLN A 239 -10.05 -10.31 6.29
C GLN A 239 -10.64 -10.36 4.89
N TYR A 240 -10.85 -11.55 4.37
CA TYR A 240 -11.58 -11.76 3.14
C TYR A 240 -13.08 -11.94 3.41
N LEU A 241 -13.90 -11.74 2.38
CA LEU A 241 -15.34 -11.99 2.43
C LEU A 241 -15.60 -13.50 2.52
N ARG A 242 -16.43 -13.90 3.49
CA ARG A 242 -16.85 -15.29 3.64
C ARG A 242 -18.21 -15.50 2.97
N PRO A 243 -18.45 -16.66 2.36
CA PRO A 243 -19.72 -16.98 1.72
C PRO A 243 -20.79 -17.42 2.74
N THR A 244 -20.98 -16.66 3.83
CA THR A 244 -21.91 -17.01 4.93
C THR A 244 -23.37 -16.68 4.64
N SER A 245 -23.63 -15.89 3.59
CA SER A 245 -24.95 -15.53 3.11
C SER A 245 -24.97 -15.46 1.58
N ASP A 246 -26.14 -15.46 0.97
CA ASP A 246 -26.29 -15.35 -0.48
C ASP A 246 -25.81 -13.99 -1.00
N GLU A 247 -26.07 -12.91 -0.26
CA GLU A 247 -25.53 -11.59 -0.59
C GLU A 247 -23.98 -11.57 -0.55
N GLY A 248 -23.41 -12.22 0.47
CA GLY A 248 -21.96 -12.40 0.60
C GLY A 248 -21.40 -13.19 -0.58
N PHE A 249 -22.08 -14.25 -0.98
CA PHE A 249 -21.69 -15.05 -2.14
C PHE A 249 -21.76 -14.27 -3.45
N VAL A 250 -22.83 -13.51 -3.70
CA VAL A 250 -22.95 -12.66 -4.90
C VAL A 250 -21.78 -11.66 -5.01
N ARG A 251 -21.36 -11.09 -3.88
CA ARG A 251 -20.18 -10.19 -3.85
C ARG A 251 -18.88 -10.93 -4.20
N ILE A 252 -18.70 -12.14 -3.65
CA ILE A 252 -17.55 -13.00 -3.95
C ILE A 252 -17.58 -13.41 -5.43
N LEU A 253 -18.70 -13.87 -5.95
CA LEU A 253 -18.87 -14.30 -7.33
C LEU A 253 -18.42 -13.23 -8.33
N ARG A 254 -18.77 -11.96 -8.08
CA ARG A 254 -18.34 -10.84 -8.92
C ARG A 254 -16.79 -10.72 -8.98
N GLN A 255 -16.12 -10.93 -7.85
CA GLN A 255 -14.66 -10.85 -7.79
C GLN A 255 -14.01 -12.08 -8.46
N ARG A 256 -14.57 -13.29 -8.26
CA ARG A 256 -14.03 -14.54 -8.84
C ARG A 256 -14.07 -14.59 -10.37
N ARG A 257 -14.98 -13.84 -10.99
CA ARG A 257 -15.08 -13.71 -12.46
C ARG A 257 -14.00 -12.84 -13.11
N ARG A 258 -13.18 -12.13 -12.31
CA ARG A 258 -12.09 -11.31 -12.84
C ARG A 258 -10.93 -12.19 -13.28
N ASP A 259 -10.49 -12.00 -14.52
CA ASP A 259 -9.28 -12.62 -15.04
C ASP A 259 -8.04 -11.81 -14.62
N ILE A 260 -7.08 -12.44 -13.97
CA ILE A 260 -5.87 -11.78 -13.43
C ILE A 260 -4.96 -11.30 -14.56
N TRP A 261 -4.83 -12.09 -15.65
CA TRP A 261 -3.98 -11.70 -16.78
C TRP A 261 -4.52 -10.45 -17.48
N ALA A 262 -5.83 -10.45 -17.79
CA ALA A 262 -6.48 -9.29 -18.39
C ALA A 262 -6.43 -8.07 -17.47
N GLN A 263 -6.67 -8.26 -16.17
CA GLN A 263 -6.58 -7.17 -15.18
C GLN A 263 -5.15 -6.63 -15.08
N PHE A 264 -4.13 -7.50 -15.08
CA PHE A 264 -2.73 -7.10 -15.08
C PHE A 264 -2.39 -6.21 -16.29
N LEU A 265 -2.77 -6.61 -17.51
CA LEU A 265 -2.51 -5.83 -18.71
C LEU A 265 -3.24 -4.49 -18.68
N HIS A 266 -4.47 -4.47 -18.15
CA HIS A 266 -5.21 -3.24 -17.96
C HIS A 266 -4.49 -2.30 -16.97
N GLU A 267 -4.12 -2.80 -15.79
CA GLU A 267 -3.41 -2.00 -14.79
C GLU A 267 -2.04 -1.53 -15.30
N ALA A 268 -1.33 -2.35 -16.07
CA ALA A 268 -0.06 -1.99 -16.68
C ALA A 268 -0.20 -0.79 -17.66
N GLY A 269 -1.31 -0.71 -18.38
CA GLY A 269 -1.60 0.43 -19.28
C GLY A 269 -1.99 1.72 -18.56
N GLU A 270 -2.32 1.64 -17.28
CA GLU A 270 -2.72 2.79 -16.45
C GLU A 270 -1.60 3.29 -15.53
N LEU A 271 -0.43 2.62 -15.55
CA LEU A 271 0.72 3.03 -14.74
C LEU A 271 1.32 4.31 -15.31
N GLU A 272 1.44 5.32 -14.46
CA GLU A 272 2.04 6.60 -14.82
C GLU A 272 2.89 7.10 -13.64
N PRO A 273 4.21 7.31 -13.82
CA PRO A 273 5.06 7.88 -12.79
C PRO A 273 4.82 9.38 -12.63
N TYR A 274 5.10 9.92 -11.45
CA TYR A 274 5.03 11.35 -11.19
C TYR A 274 6.24 12.10 -11.77
N GLY A 275 6.02 13.35 -12.16
CA GLY A 275 7.06 14.25 -12.64
C GLY A 275 7.78 13.77 -13.90
N ASP A 276 8.78 14.50 -14.31
CA ASP A 276 9.61 14.14 -15.45
C ASP A 276 10.79 13.21 -15.06
N PRO A 277 11.47 12.58 -16.05
CA PRO A 277 12.59 11.68 -15.76
C PRO A 277 13.77 12.33 -15.02
N GLU A 278 14.01 13.62 -15.24
CA GLU A 278 15.11 14.35 -14.59
C GLU A 278 14.82 14.55 -13.11
N TRP A 279 13.60 14.98 -12.79
CA TRP A 279 13.13 15.08 -11.40
C TRP A 279 13.22 13.73 -10.68
N ARG A 280 12.76 12.64 -11.31
CA ARG A 280 12.82 11.30 -10.70
C ARG A 280 14.24 10.83 -10.42
N ARG A 281 15.23 11.21 -11.26
CA ARG A 281 16.63 10.85 -11.06
C ARG A 281 17.21 11.43 -9.76
N GLY A 282 16.72 12.58 -9.32
CA GLY A 282 17.11 13.22 -8.06
C GLY A 282 16.50 12.61 -6.81
N ASN A 283 15.51 11.74 -6.95
CA ASN A 283 14.72 11.21 -5.84
C ASN A 283 15.16 9.82 -5.39
N SER A 284 14.71 9.42 -4.20
CA SER A 284 14.97 8.09 -3.67
C SER A 284 13.82 7.62 -2.77
N VAL A 285 13.78 6.31 -2.51
CA VAL A 285 12.84 5.73 -1.55
C VAL A 285 13.60 4.77 -0.64
N MET A 286 13.47 5.01 0.65
CA MET A 286 14.02 4.20 1.73
C MET A 286 12.99 3.16 2.17
N ARG A 287 13.49 2.09 2.80
CA ARG A 287 12.64 1.11 3.46
C ARG A 287 13.14 0.90 4.88
N SER A 288 12.70 1.75 5.79
CA SER A 288 13.17 1.76 7.17
C SER A 288 12.04 2.10 8.15
N ASP A 289 12.27 1.78 9.41
CA ASP A 289 11.46 2.30 10.51
C ASP A 289 11.61 3.81 10.58
N ALA A 290 10.50 4.53 10.71
CA ALA A 290 10.44 5.99 10.75
C ALA A 290 11.33 6.62 11.85
N LEU A 291 11.57 5.92 12.94
CA LEU A 291 12.43 6.37 14.03
C LEU A 291 13.92 6.12 13.78
N LYS A 292 14.28 5.34 12.75
CA LYS A 292 15.66 4.93 12.45
C LYS A 292 16.24 5.51 11.16
N ILE A 293 15.46 6.31 10.42
CA ILE A 293 15.88 6.82 9.11
C ILE A 293 16.94 7.91 9.18
N TRP A 294 17.15 8.49 10.36
CA TRP A 294 17.92 9.72 10.54
C TRP A 294 19.41 9.54 10.22
N ASP A 295 20.00 8.40 10.62
CA ASP A 295 21.39 8.08 10.34
C ASP A 295 21.64 7.89 8.84
N ASP A 296 20.66 7.31 8.13
CA ASP A 296 20.72 7.14 6.68
C ASP A 296 20.60 8.48 5.94
N LEU A 297 19.88 9.47 6.53
CA LEU A 297 19.75 10.82 5.98
C LEU A 297 21.02 11.66 6.14
N ASP A 298 21.80 11.45 7.18
CA ASP A 298 23.07 12.15 7.43
C ASP A 298 24.10 11.88 6.32
N GLY A 299 23.94 10.79 5.56
CA GLY A 299 24.69 10.51 4.32
C GLY A 299 24.29 11.40 3.12
N PHE A 300 23.14 12.05 3.16
CA PHE A 300 22.76 13.09 2.20
C PHE A 300 23.25 14.44 2.73
N SER A 301 24.40 14.91 2.34
CA SER A 301 25.06 16.18 2.75
C SER A 301 24.11 17.21 3.38
N SER A 302 24.52 17.86 4.47
CA SER A 302 23.84 18.81 5.38
C SER A 302 22.81 19.75 4.72
N GLN A 303 21.66 19.23 4.33
CA GLN A 303 20.58 20.00 3.73
C GLN A 303 19.50 20.24 4.80
N ASP A 304 18.96 21.43 4.80
CA ASP A 304 17.82 21.80 5.62
C ASP A 304 16.55 21.20 5.02
N TRP A 305 16.06 20.09 5.60
CA TRP A 305 14.94 19.32 5.09
C TRP A 305 13.59 19.94 5.44
N ILE A 306 12.62 19.71 4.56
CA ILE A 306 11.19 19.82 4.88
C ILE A 306 10.70 18.38 5.10
N VAL A 307 10.38 18.06 6.34
CA VAL A 307 9.94 16.73 6.76
C VAL A 307 8.41 16.70 6.86
N TYR A 308 7.78 15.75 6.21
CA TYR A 308 6.36 15.47 6.34
C TYR A 308 6.15 14.12 7.02
N ALA A 309 5.23 14.07 7.98
CA ALA A 309 4.79 12.84 8.59
C ALA A 309 3.26 12.76 8.66
N ASP A 310 2.75 11.57 8.30
CA ASP A 310 1.38 11.10 8.51
C ASP A 310 1.45 9.74 9.21
N PRO A 311 1.83 9.74 10.52
CA PRO A 311 2.02 8.49 11.24
C PRO A 311 0.72 7.73 11.41
N PRO A 312 0.74 6.41 11.57
CA PRO A 312 -0.44 5.64 11.96
C PRO A 312 -1.10 6.24 13.21
N TYR A 313 -2.39 6.47 13.13
CA TYR A 313 -3.17 7.18 14.13
C TYR A 313 -4.25 6.32 14.81
N SER A 314 -4.29 5.04 14.51
CA SER A 314 -5.27 4.10 15.08
C SER A 314 -4.60 2.85 15.63
N LYS A 315 -5.32 2.08 16.44
CA LYS A 315 -4.87 0.75 16.96
C LYS A 315 -4.73 -0.30 15.87
N ASP A 316 -5.09 0.05 14.65
CA ASP A 316 -5.08 -0.84 13.52
C ASP A 316 -3.69 -0.83 12.85
N HIS A 317 -3.06 -1.99 12.80
CA HIS A 317 -1.76 -2.13 12.15
C HIS A 317 -1.89 -2.22 10.64
N TYR A 318 -1.31 -1.30 9.89
CA TYR A 318 -1.23 -1.33 8.42
C TYR A 318 -0.63 -2.62 7.88
N SER A 319 0.32 -3.20 8.59
CA SER A 319 0.88 -4.52 8.28
C SER A 319 -0.16 -5.65 8.28
N ARG A 320 -1.28 -5.51 8.99
CA ARG A 320 -2.42 -6.43 8.95
C ARG A 320 -3.30 -6.18 7.72
N TYR A 321 -3.46 -4.93 7.33
CA TYR A 321 -4.32 -4.57 6.20
C TYR A 321 -3.72 -4.91 4.86
N TYR A 322 -2.39 -4.93 4.75
CA TYR A 322 -1.68 -5.10 3.48
C TYR A 322 -0.76 -6.33 3.45
N HIS A 323 -0.90 -7.26 4.42
CA HIS A 323 -0.06 -8.46 4.50
C HIS A 323 -0.06 -9.32 3.23
N VAL A 324 -1.17 -9.36 2.48
CA VAL A 324 -1.25 -10.10 1.22
C VAL A 324 -0.35 -9.45 0.17
N LEU A 325 -0.42 -8.12 0.01
CA LEU A 325 0.44 -7.39 -0.93
C LEU A 325 1.91 -7.50 -0.54
N GLU A 326 2.21 -7.38 0.76
CA GLU A 326 3.56 -7.59 1.31
C GLU A 326 4.07 -9.00 0.99
N THR A 327 3.24 -10.03 1.18
CA THR A 327 3.57 -11.42 0.91
C THR A 327 3.78 -11.67 -0.58
N LEU A 328 2.94 -11.11 -1.46
CA LEU A 328 3.11 -11.21 -2.92
C LEU A 328 4.36 -10.46 -3.42
N THR A 329 4.73 -9.36 -2.77
CA THR A 329 5.94 -8.60 -3.09
C THR A 329 7.19 -9.38 -2.70
N ARG A 330 7.27 -9.86 -1.47
CA ARG A 330 8.44 -10.60 -0.95
C ARG A 330 8.53 -12.01 -1.50
N TYR A 331 7.42 -12.65 -1.69
CA TYR A 331 7.27 -14.01 -2.22
C TYR A 331 8.15 -15.05 -1.48
N ASP A 332 8.20 -14.92 -0.16
CA ASP A 332 9.14 -15.60 0.74
C ASP A 332 8.54 -16.81 1.48
N TYR A 333 7.32 -17.22 1.13
CA TYR A 333 6.62 -18.38 1.70
C TYR A 333 6.53 -18.36 3.23
N PRO A 334 5.97 -17.30 3.85
CA PRO A 334 5.84 -17.24 5.30
C PRO A 334 4.83 -18.28 5.81
N ALA A 335 5.06 -18.79 7.02
CA ALA A 335 4.08 -19.61 7.71
C ALA A 335 2.82 -18.78 8.00
N ALA A 336 1.74 -19.06 7.27
CA ALA A 336 0.49 -18.32 7.42
C ALA A 336 -0.28 -18.79 8.66
N ALA A 337 -0.90 -17.86 9.39
CA ALA A 337 -1.67 -18.16 10.60
C ALA A 337 -3.01 -17.42 10.67
N GLY A 338 -3.94 -18.04 11.38
CA GLY A 338 -5.26 -17.48 11.68
C GLY A 338 -6.16 -17.31 10.47
N MET A 339 -7.35 -16.78 10.72
CA MET A 339 -8.40 -16.64 9.69
C MET A 339 -8.02 -15.71 8.54
N GLY A 340 -7.23 -14.68 8.79
CA GLY A 340 -6.72 -13.77 7.76
C GLY A 340 -5.49 -14.33 7.03
N ARG A 341 -4.99 -15.50 7.40
CA ARG A 341 -3.80 -16.14 6.83
C ARG A 341 -2.58 -15.21 6.88
N TYR A 342 -2.37 -14.62 8.05
CA TYR A 342 -1.35 -13.61 8.26
C TYR A 342 0.06 -14.21 8.28
N ARG A 343 1.01 -13.49 7.73
CA ARG A 343 2.43 -13.77 7.95
C ARG A 343 2.83 -13.47 9.40
N PRO A 344 3.74 -14.23 10.02
CA PRO A 344 4.11 -14.08 11.44
C PRO A 344 4.95 -12.82 11.71
N ASP A 345 5.80 -12.43 10.76
CA ASP A 345 6.74 -11.32 10.83
C ASP A 345 6.14 -9.97 10.40
N ARG A 346 4.86 -9.73 10.73
CA ARG A 346 4.22 -8.45 10.45
C ARG A 346 4.84 -7.36 11.31
N PHE A 347 5.21 -6.26 10.67
CA PHE A 347 5.70 -5.09 11.37
C PHE A 347 4.64 -4.54 12.34
N ALA A 348 5.05 -4.27 13.58
CA ALA A 348 4.27 -3.58 14.59
C ALA A 348 4.90 -2.20 14.83
N THR A 349 4.15 -1.14 14.58
CA THR A 349 4.64 0.23 14.80
C THR A 349 4.26 0.74 16.18
N PRO A 350 5.15 1.43 16.91
CA PRO A 350 4.81 2.06 18.18
C PRO A 350 3.74 3.15 18.03
N PHE A 351 3.61 3.76 16.84
CA PHE A 351 2.56 4.74 16.54
C PHE A 351 1.13 4.18 16.56
N SER A 352 0.95 2.84 16.49
CA SER A 352 -0.35 2.16 16.61
C SER A 352 -0.59 1.52 17.98
N LEU A 353 0.27 1.77 18.97
CA LEU A 353 0.16 1.22 20.31
C LEU A 353 -0.12 2.34 21.31
N LYS A 354 -1.26 2.26 22.04
CA LYS A 354 -1.65 3.27 23.03
C LYS A 354 -0.55 3.55 24.07
N THR A 355 0.19 2.52 24.47
CA THR A 355 1.26 2.63 25.47
C THR A 355 2.57 3.21 24.94
N CYS A 356 2.70 3.37 23.62
CA CYS A 356 3.96 3.74 22.98
C CYS A 356 3.84 4.98 22.08
N VAL A 357 2.63 5.35 21.65
CA VAL A 357 2.42 6.38 20.62
C VAL A 357 2.97 7.74 21.06
N GLU A 358 2.79 8.12 22.31
CA GLU A 358 3.30 9.39 22.87
C GLU A 358 4.83 9.42 22.83
N ALA A 359 5.48 8.39 23.33
CA ALA A 359 6.94 8.28 23.32
C ALA A 359 7.48 8.28 21.86
N ALA A 360 6.83 7.56 20.95
CA ALA A 360 7.23 7.52 19.54
C ALA A 360 7.06 8.87 18.83
N MET A 361 5.99 9.61 19.15
CA MET A 361 5.78 10.96 18.61
C MET A 361 6.80 11.95 19.17
N ASN A 362 7.11 11.87 20.47
CA ASN A 362 8.15 12.69 21.08
C ASN A 362 9.53 12.41 20.47
N GLU A 363 9.90 11.12 20.27
CA GLU A 363 11.16 10.74 19.63
C GLU A 363 11.25 11.28 18.20
N LEU A 364 10.18 11.17 17.42
CA LEU A 364 10.09 11.71 16.07
C LEU A 364 10.26 13.24 16.06
N CYS A 365 9.55 13.95 16.94
CA CYS A 365 9.63 15.41 17.05
C CYS A 365 11.03 15.87 17.48
N CYS A 366 11.63 15.20 18.47
CA CYS A 366 12.98 15.47 18.94
C CYS A 366 14.02 15.32 17.83
N ALA A 367 13.99 14.19 17.10
CA ALA A 367 14.90 13.93 16.01
C ALA A 367 14.85 14.97 14.88
N ILE A 368 13.66 15.50 14.59
CA ILE A 368 13.46 16.55 13.57
C ILE A 368 13.90 17.93 14.10
N ALA A 369 13.53 18.26 15.33
CA ALA A 369 13.84 19.56 15.95
C ALA A 369 15.34 19.73 16.19
N GLU A 370 16.03 18.72 16.71
CA GLU A 370 17.48 18.74 16.95
C GLU A 370 18.30 19.00 15.65
N ARG A 371 17.74 18.60 14.50
CA ARG A 371 18.34 18.86 13.19
C ARG A 371 17.97 20.22 12.58
N GLY A 372 17.10 20.99 13.26
CA GLY A 372 16.62 22.28 12.77
C GLY A 372 15.73 22.19 11.53
N TYR A 373 15.12 21.05 11.26
CA TYR A 373 14.31 20.85 10.06
C TYR A 373 12.90 21.48 10.22
N THR A 374 12.32 21.87 9.09
CA THR A 374 10.90 22.26 9.09
C THR A 374 10.04 21.00 9.12
N PHE A 375 9.11 20.91 10.07
CA PHE A 375 8.22 19.77 10.23
C PHE A 375 6.79 20.09 9.78
N ILE A 376 6.18 19.22 8.99
CA ILE A 376 4.78 19.26 8.60
C ILE A 376 4.14 17.97 9.11
N LEU A 377 3.26 18.07 10.10
CA LEU A 377 2.55 16.93 10.68
C LEU A 377 1.09 16.92 10.23
N SER A 378 0.63 15.82 9.65
CA SER A 378 -0.78 15.51 9.40
C SER A 378 -1.26 14.53 10.46
N TYR A 379 -2.35 14.85 11.18
CA TYR A 379 -2.89 13.97 12.21
C TYR A 379 -4.39 14.23 12.42
N PRO A 380 -5.25 13.21 12.55
CA PRO A 380 -6.68 13.43 12.76
C PRO A 380 -7.00 13.81 14.21
N SER A 381 -8.06 14.61 14.40
CA SER A 381 -8.49 15.08 15.72
C SER A 381 -8.96 13.97 16.66
N ASN A 382 -9.28 12.79 16.15
CA ASN A 382 -9.63 11.59 16.92
C ASN A 382 -8.53 10.51 16.88
N GLY A 383 -7.30 10.88 16.53
CA GLY A 383 -6.17 9.95 16.52
C GLY A 383 -5.83 9.41 17.91
N LEU A 384 -5.10 8.31 17.95
CA LEU A 384 -4.75 7.58 19.16
C LEU A 384 -4.08 8.47 20.22
N LEU A 385 -3.25 9.43 19.80
CA LEU A 385 -2.58 10.38 20.67
C LEU A 385 -3.57 11.28 21.42
N ASN A 386 -4.55 11.85 20.71
CA ASN A 386 -5.57 12.72 21.31
C ASN A 386 -6.62 11.92 22.09
N ALA A 387 -7.26 10.96 21.39
CA ALA A 387 -8.46 10.32 21.92
C ALA A 387 -8.17 9.30 23.04
N ASP A 388 -7.04 8.62 22.96
CA ASP A 388 -6.71 7.55 23.91
C ASP A 388 -5.64 7.96 24.95
N CYS A 389 -4.72 8.89 24.60
CA CYS A 389 -3.65 9.36 25.51
C CYS A 389 -3.95 10.75 26.10
N GLY A 390 -4.86 11.51 25.50
CA GLY A 390 -5.22 12.85 25.97
C GLY A 390 -4.17 13.93 25.65
N VAL A 391 -3.26 13.64 24.70
CA VAL A 391 -2.18 14.55 24.30
C VAL A 391 -2.56 15.28 23.01
N ASP A 392 -2.57 16.61 23.02
CA ASP A 392 -2.78 17.41 21.82
C ASP A 392 -1.51 17.46 20.97
N PRO A 393 -1.56 17.07 19.68
CA PRO A 393 -0.37 17.06 18.83
C PRO A 393 0.26 18.46 18.66
N GLY A 394 -0.54 19.52 18.71
CA GLY A 394 -0.03 20.89 18.63
C GLY A 394 0.71 21.32 19.89
N GLU A 395 0.28 20.87 21.08
CA GLU A 395 1.01 21.07 22.34
C GLU A 395 2.33 20.31 22.33
N LEU A 396 2.29 19.02 21.99
CA LEU A 396 3.50 18.22 21.86
C LEU A 396 4.51 18.84 20.88
N LEU A 397 4.06 19.38 19.75
CA LEU A 397 4.95 20.08 18.83
C LEU A 397 5.59 21.33 19.47
N ARG A 398 4.86 22.09 20.33
CA ARG A 398 5.39 23.29 21.01
C ARG A 398 6.46 22.98 22.06
N GLU A 399 6.52 21.73 22.54
CA GLU A 399 7.60 21.30 23.43
C GLU A 399 8.95 21.20 22.71
N HIS A 400 8.95 20.96 21.39
CA HIS A 400 10.15 20.75 20.60
C HIS A 400 10.50 21.89 19.65
N PHE A 401 9.51 22.67 19.18
CA PHE A 401 9.69 23.69 18.16
C PHE A 401 9.30 25.08 18.67
N GLY A 402 10.12 26.08 18.32
CA GLY A 402 9.90 27.47 18.74
C GLY A 402 8.66 28.12 18.12
N ARG A 403 8.22 27.63 16.97
CA ARG A 403 7.03 28.11 16.27
C ARG A 403 6.19 26.94 15.74
N VAL A 404 4.90 26.92 16.08
CA VAL A 404 3.93 25.91 15.64
C VAL A 404 2.67 26.61 15.14
N ASP A 405 2.34 26.41 13.88
CA ASP A 405 1.16 26.99 13.22
C ASP A 405 0.21 25.89 12.74
N LEU A 406 -1.07 25.91 13.14
CA LEU A 406 -2.10 25.08 12.53
C LEU A 406 -2.47 25.67 11.16
N ARG A 407 -2.22 24.96 10.07
CA ARG A 407 -2.40 25.43 8.69
C ARG A 407 -3.68 24.93 8.04
N MET A 408 -4.21 23.79 8.47
CA MET A 408 -5.44 23.24 7.94
C MET A 408 -6.22 22.51 9.04
N ARG A 409 -7.52 22.73 9.06
CA ARG A 409 -8.51 21.90 9.73
C ARG A 409 -9.59 21.56 8.70
N ARG A 410 -9.72 20.29 8.38
CA ARG A 410 -10.67 19.83 7.35
C ARG A 410 -11.55 18.72 7.89
N PRO A 411 -12.88 18.89 7.92
CA PRO A 411 -13.79 17.79 8.21
C PRO A 411 -13.62 16.68 7.19
N THR A 412 -13.40 15.48 7.68
CA THR A 412 -13.32 14.26 6.89
C THR A 412 -14.16 13.17 7.53
N SER A 413 -14.47 12.12 6.80
CA SER A 413 -15.21 10.97 7.33
C SER A 413 -14.31 9.75 7.32
N HIS A 414 -13.88 9.30 8.48
CA HIS A 414 -13.21 8.01 8.61
C HIS A 414 -14.23 6.88 8.71
N SER A 415 -14.10 5.86 7.86
CA SER A 415 -14.86 4.63 8.04
C SER A 415 -14.20 3.84 9.16
N THR A 416 -14.90 3.65 10.27
CA THR A 416 -14.46 2.66 11.28
C THR A 416 -14.54 1.26 10.68
N LEU A 417 -13.45 0.51 10.81
CA LEU A 417 -13.39 -0.88 10.37
C LEU A 417 -14.46 -1.71 11.07
N GLY A 418 -15.27 -2.41 10.26
CA GLY A 418 -16.35 -3.25 10.74
C GLY A 418 -17.71 -2.55 10.92
N ALA A 419 -17.85 -1.27 10.59
CA ALA A 419 -19.16 -0.63 10.56
C ALA A 419 -20.05 -1.32 9.51
N ARG A 420 -21.11 -2.00 9.96
CA ARG A 420 -22.21 -2.45 9.10
C ARG A 420 -22.84 -1.23 8.41
N HIS A 421 -23.33 -1.42 7.19
CA HIS A 421 -23.98 -0.37 6.39
C HIS A 421 -24.79 0.61 7.26
N GLY A 422 -24.43 1.90 7.21
CA GLY A 422 -25.23 3.00 7.74
C GLY A 422 -24.87 3.52 9.13
N SER A 423 -24.06 2.85 9.94
CA SER A 423 -23.72 3.31 11.28
C SER A 423 -22.31 3.91 11.35
N ALA A 424 -22.27 5.20 11.73
CA ALA A 424 -21.11 5.97 12.21
C ALA A 424 -19.96 6.17 11.22
N ARG A 425 -20.16 7.00 10.19
CA ARG A 425 -19.09 7.86 9.73
C ARG A 425 -18.98 8.99 10.77
N ASN A 426 -18.04 8.88 11.70
CA ASN A 426 -17.74 10.00 12.58
C ASN A 426 -17.11 11.10 11.74
N SER A 427 -17.67 12.31 11.83
CA SER A 427 -17.00 13.50 11.32
C SER A 427 -15.76 13.71 12.15
N VAL A 428 -14.61 13.72 11.52
CA VAL A 428 -13.30 13.89 12.13
C VAL A 428 -12.59 14.99 11.40
N ASP A 429 -11.90 15.85 12.11
CA ASP A 429 -11.07 16.87 11.48
C ASP A 429 -9.69 16.30 11.16
N GLU A 430 -9.27 16.38 9.91
CA GLU A 430 -7.87 16.24 9.52
C GLU A 430 -7.15 17.54 9.80
N LEU A 431 -6.09 17.48 10.59
CA LEU A 431 -5.34 18.63 11.05
C LEU A 431 -3.94 18.62 10.43
N LEU A 432 -3.45 19.78 10.01
CA LEU A 432 -2.12 19.93 9.44
C LEU A 432 -1.37 21.06 10.16
N TRP A 433 -0.29 20.71 10.85
CA TRP A 433 0.58 21.67 11.53
C TRP A 433 1.87 21.88 10.75
N VAL A 434 2.43 23.06 10.91
CA VAL A 434 3.79 23.39 10.48
C VAL A 434 4.57 23.88 11.69
N ALA A 435 5.70 23.27 11.96
CA ALA A 435 6.59 23.54 13.07
C ALA A 435 8.01 23.85 12.58
N CYS A 436 8.68 24.85 13.22
CA CYS A 436 10.04 25.28 12.87
C CYS A 436 10.83 25.68 14.12
#